data_468ab36a6d320e2c88a419802b2e5166
#
_entry.id   468ab36a6d320e2c88a419802b2e5166
#
_cell.length_a   1.000
_cell.length_b   1.000
_cell.length_c   1.000
_cell.angle_alpha   90.00
_cell.angle_beta   90.00
_cell.angle_gamma   90.00
#
_symmetry.space_group_name_H-M   'P 1'
#
loop_
_entity.id
_entity.type
_entity.pdbx_description
1 polymer ?
#
loop_
_entity_poly.entity_id
_entity_poly.type
_entity_poly.pdbx_seq_one_letter_code
_entity_poly.pdbx_strand_id
1 'polypeptide(L)'
;MLVQLWIVYFGIGSFGADGLGPLWVFFKNPWAVGLLVLVLNTSAYVSEILRGGLVNVDKGQMEAAQSIGMSWLTAMRRIMLPQAIRIAWPAYGNELVLLMKGSALISTITVLDLMGQTRTVFARNFDLNTYLYAAVFYLILAGIITVFVSAVQRNFSKSRLS
;
A
#
# COMPACT_ATOMS: atom_id res chain seq x y z
N MET A 1 10.68 -3.53 4.89
CA MET A 1 10.24 -2.13 5.00
C MET A 1 11.03 -1.30 6.01
N LEU A 2 11.12 -1.66 7.34
CA LEU A 2 11.86 -0.87 8.34
C LEU A 2 13.33 -0.66 7.96
N VAL A 3 14.04 -1.74 7.58
CA VAL A 3 15.45 -1.69 7.16
C VAL A 3 15.63 -0.80 5.92
N GLN A 4 14.74 -0.89 4.93
CA GLN A 4 14.77 -0.03 3.74
C GLN A 4 14.61 1.44 4.12
N LEU A 5 13.68 1.73 5.05
CA LEU A 5 13.46 3.09 5.55
C LEU A 5 14.72 3.68 6.21
N TRP A 6 15.40 2.88 7.03
CA TRP A 6 16.62 3.30 7.70
C TRP A 6 17.80 3.46 6.73
N ILE A 7 17.96 2.55 5.77
CA ILE A 7 19.00 2.66 4.75
C ILE A 7 18.81 3.95 3.92
N VAL A 8 17.58 4.24 3.49
CA VAL A 8 17.31 5.42 2.68
C VAL A 8 17.46 6.69 3.49
N TYR A 9 16.90 6.75 4.70
CA TYR A 9 16.92 7.98 5.49
C TYR A 9 18.29 8.25 6.12
N PHE A 10 18.85 7.28 6.85
CA PHE A 10 20.13 7.45 7.53
C PHE A 10 21.33 7.15 6.62
N GLY A 11 21.23 6.12 5.76
CA GLY A 11 22.33 5.74 4.86
C GLY A 11 22.54 6.77 3.74
N ILE A 12 21.52 7.00 2.90
CA ILE A 12 21.64 8.00 1.82
C ILE A 12 21.71 9.42 2.41
N GLY A 13 20.93 9.69 3.46
CA GLY A 13 20.96 10.98 4.15
C GLY A 13 22.34 11.36 4.72
N SER A 14 23.21 10.39 5.04
CA SER A 14 24.55 10.66 5.58
C SER A 14 25.52 11.29 4.57
N PHE A 15 25.26 11.17 3.25
CA PHE A 15 26.10 11.82 2.24
C PHE A 15 26.03 13.36 2.25
N GLY A 16 24.99 13.93 2.88
CA GLY A 16 24.87 15.38 3.04
C GLY A 16 24.62 16.13 1.74
N ALA A 17 24.67 17.45 1.83
CA ALA A 17 24.48 18.35 0.69
C ALA A 17 25.62 18.23 -0.33
N ASP A 18 26.85 17.98 0.11
CA ASP A 18 28.03 17.89 -0.74
C ASP A 18 28.00 16.64 -1.62
N GLY A 19 27.45 15.53 -1.11
CA GLY A 19 27.34 14.27 -1.87
C GLY A 19 26.10 14.16 -2.75
N LEU A 20 24.98 14.73 -2.32
CA LEU A 20 23.68 14.60 -2.98
C LEU A 20 23.27 15.83 -3.81
N GLY A 21 23.96 16.96 -3.66
CA GLY A 21 23.62 18.20 -4.36
C GLY A 21 22.15 18.62 -4.15
N PRO A 22 21.40 18.96 -5.23
CA PRO A 22 20.00 19.40 -5.11
C PRO A 22 19.06 18.30 -4.55
N LEU A 23 19.41 17.01 -4.68
CA LEU A 23 18.62 15.91 -4.11
C LEU A 23 18.64 15.88 -2.58
N TRP A 24 19.62 16.53 -1.95
CA TRP A 24 19.68 16.64 -0.51
C TRP A 24 18.41 17.24 0.11
N VAL A 25 17.78 18.22 -0.56
CA VAL A 25 16.54 18.85 -0.10
C VAL A 25 15.41 17.81 0.08
N PHE A 26 15.38 16.80 -0.79
CA PHE A 26 14.42 15.70 -0.71
C PHE A 26 14.78 14.73 0.43
N PHE A 27 16.02 14.26 0.49
CA PHE A 27 16.44 13.23 1.44
C PHE A 27 16.55 13.74 2.90
N LYS A 28 16.72 15.03 3.14
CA LYS A 28 16.65 15.59 4.48
C LYS A 28 15.22 15.68 5.04
N ASN A 29 14.20 15.55 4.18
CA ASN A 29 12.80 15.62 4.58
C ASN A 29 12.28 14.21 4.96
N PRO A 30 12.01 13.94 6.26
CA PRO A 30 11.55 12.62 6.68
C PRO A 30 10.22 12.19 6.03
N TRP A 31 9.32 13.14 5.76
CA TRP A 31 8.05 12.86 5.08
C TRP A 31 8.26 12.40 3.64
N ALA A 32 9.15 13.05 2.91
CA ALA A 32 9.45 12.70 1.53
C ALA A 32 10.07 11.30 1.43
N VAL A 33 11.03 11.01 2.31
CA VAL A 33 11.67 9.68 2.39
C VAL A 33 10.68 8.61 2.84
N GLY A 34 9.88 8.89 3.87
CA GLY A 34 8.84 7.97 4.34
C GLY A 34 7.85 7.60 3.24
N LEU A 35 7.33 8.61 2.50
CA LEU A 35 6.45 8.41 1.35
C LEU A 35 7.13 7.61 0.24
N LEU A 36 8.36 7.95 -0.13
CA LEU A 36 9.12 7.24 -1.17
C LEU A 36 9.22 5.74 -0.84
N VAL A 37 9.64 5.41 0.37
CA VAL A 37 9.82 4.00 0.78
C VAL A 37 8.48 3.26 0.84
N LEU A 38 7.41 3.91 1.35
CA LEU A 38 6.06 3.33 1.36
C LEU A 38 5.59 3.04 -0.07
N VAL A 39 5.71 4.01 -0.98
CA VAL A 39 5.29 3.86 -2.38
C VAL A 39 6.07 2.76 -3.08
N LEU A 40 7.40 2.72 -2.95
CA LEU A 40 8.23 1.68 -3.55
C LEU A 40 7.87 0.28 -3.02
N ASN A 41 7.68 0.16 -1.71
CA ASN A 41 7.32 -1.11 -1.09
C ASN A 41 5.93 -1.58 -1.56
N THR A 42 4.92 -0.71 -1.46
CA THR A 42 3.54 -1.02 -1.86
C THR A 42 3.43 -1.29 -3.35
N SER A 43 4.15 -0.55 -4.21
CA SER A 43 4.11 -0.78 -5.66
C SER A 43 4.58 -2.19 -6.04
N ALA A 44 5.61 -2.71 -5.35
CA ALA A 44 6.09 -4.07 -5.55
C ALA A 44 5.00 -5.11 -5.19
N TYR A 45 4.33 -4.96 -4.03
CA TYR A 45 3.24 -5.85 -3.63
C TYR A 45 2.02 -5.74 -4.53
N VAL A 46 1.60 -4.52 -4.88
CA VAL A 46 0.44 -4.28 -5.76
C VAL A 46 0.68 -4.86 -7.15
N SER A 47 1.91 -4.73 -7.69
CA SER A 47 2.24 -5.32 -8.99
C SER A 47 2.09 -6.85 -8.98
N GLU A 48 2.51 -7.50 -7.90
CA GLU A 48 2.41 -8.94 -7.73
C GLU A 48 0.96 -9.40 -7.49
N ILE A 49 0.18 -8.63 -6.74
CA ILE A 49 -1.26 -8.86 -6.56
C ILE A 49 -1.99 -8.77 -7.91
N LEU A 50 -1.69 -7.77 -8.74
CA LEU A 50 -2.28 -7.63 -10.07
C LEU A 50 -1.82 -8.75 -11.02
N ARG A 51 -0.54 -9.12 -10.99
CA ARG A 51 -0.03 -10.27 -11.75
C ARG A 51 -0.76 -11.55 -11.36
N GLY A 52 -0.92 -11.81 -10.05
CA GLY A 52 -1.70 -12.93 -9.53
C GLY A 52 -3.15 -12.89 -10.01
N GLY A 53 -3.78 -11.70 -10.01
CA GLY A 53 -5.12 -11.50 -10.55
C GLY A 53 -5.21 -11.91 -12.02
N LEU A 54 -4.24 -11.48 -12.85
CA LEU A 54 -4.20 -11.80 -14.28
C LEU A 54 -3.99 -13.31 -14.55
N VAL A 55 -3.11 -13.94 -13.80
CA VAL A 55 -2.83 -15.40 -13.96
C VAL A 55 -4.06 -16.26 -13.61
N ASN A 56 -4.90 -15.77 -12.68
CA ASN A 56 -6.12 -16.47 -12.25
C ASN A 56 -7.35 -16.18 -13.13
N VAL A 57 -7.24 -15.34 -14.16
CA VAL A 57 -8.31 -15.25 -15.18
C VAL A 57 -8.29 -16.49 -16.06
N ASP A 58 -9.46 -17.05 -16.36
CA ASP A 58 -9.58 -18.22 -17.22
C ASP A 58 -8.97 -17.95 -18.61
N LYS A 59 -8.06 -18.83 -19.03
CA LYS A 59 -7.37 -18.75 -20.32
C LYS A 59 -8.33 -18.76 -21.50
N GLY A 60 -9.45 -19.50 -21.39
CA GLY A 60 -10.50 -19.55 -22.39
C GLY A 60 -11.09 -18.17 -22.71
N GLN A 61 -11.03 -17.19 -21.81
CA GLN A 61 -11.49 -15.82 -22.08
C GLN A 61 -10.65 -15.14 -23.16
N MET A 62 -9.32 -15.34 -23.12
CA MET A 62 -8.43 -14.80 -24.13
C MET A 62 -8.61 -15.50 -25.47
N GLU A 63 -8.72 -16.82 -25.46
CA GLU A 63 -8.94 -17.65 -26.66
C GLU A 63 -10.26 -17.31 -27.34
N ALA A 64 -11.35 -17.17 -26.57
CA ALA A 64 -12.65 -16.75 -27.07
C ALA A 64 -12.61 -15.35 -27.68
N ALA A 65 -11.93 -14.41 -27.04
CA ALA A 65 -11.77 -13.04 -27.55
C ALA A 65 -11.02 -13.02 -28.90
N GLN A 66 -9.97 -13.84 -29.03
CA GLN A 66 -9.19 -13.96 -30.26
C GLN A 66 -9.99 -14.63 -31.38
N SER A 67 -10.84 -15.63 -31.06
CA SER A 67 -11.70 -16.32 -32.02
C SER A 67 -12.70 -15.40 -32.72
N ILE A 68 -13.15 -14.35 -32.05
CA ILE A 68 -14.03 -13.31 -32.61
C ILE A 68 -13.27 -12.13 -33.25
N GLY A 69 -11.95 -12.28 -33.46
CA GLY A 69 -11.10 -11.29 -34.13
C GLY A 69 -10.67 -10.10 -33.26
N MET A 70 -10.78 -10.18 -31.93
CA MET A 70 -10.28 -9.11 -31.06
C MET A 70 -8.75 -9.08 -31.06
N SER A 71 -8.14 -7.89 -31.20
CA SER A 71 -6.71 -7.74 -30.99
C SER A 71 -6.34 -8.02 -29.53
N TRP A 72 -5.12 -8.51 -29.29
CA TRP A 72 -4.63 -8.84 -27.94
C TRP A 72 -4.79 -7.67 -26.96
N LEU A 73 -4.47 -6.45 -27.37
CA LEU A 73 -4.59 -5.26 -26.53
C LEU A 73 -6.05 -4.96 -26.17
N THR A 74 -6.97 -5.15 -27.12
CA THR A 74 -8.40 -4.94 -26.88
C THR A 74 -8.96 -5.99 -25.94
N ALA A 75 -8.60 -7.27 -26.11
CA ALA A 75 -9.00 -8.37 -25.24
C ALA A 75 -8.43 -8.16 -23.82
N MET A 76 -7.15 -7.76 -23.70
CA MET A 76 -6.52 -7.45 -22.43
C MET A 76 -7.27 -6.34 -21.69
N ARG A 77 -7.54 -5.21 -22.35
CA ARG A 77 -8.15 -4.04 -21.72
C ARG A 77 -9.64 -4.23 -21.40
N ARG A 78 -10.39 -4.92 -22.26
CA ARG A 78 -11.85 -5.05 -22.12
C ARG A 78 -12.31 -6.27 -21.35
N ILE A 79 -11.54 -7.37 -21.37
CA ILE A 79 -11.93 -8.64 -20.80
C ILE A 79 -11.02 -9.05 -19.65
N MET A 80 -9.71 -9.16 -19.90
CA MET A 80 -8.78 -9.72 -18.92
C MET A 80 -8.56 -8.78 -17.72
N LEU A 81 -8.23 -7.51 -17.97
CA LEU A 81 -7.89 -6.56 -16.92
C LEU A 81 -9.04 -6.28 -15.94
N PRO A 82 -10.30 -6.05 -16.37
CA PRO A 82 -11.42 -5.89 -15.45
C PRO A 82 -11.69 -7.13 -14.59
N GLN A 83 -11.51 -8.32 -15.14
CA GLN A 83 -11.66 -9.57 -14.38
C GLN A 83 -10.50 -9.75 -13.40
N ALA A 84 -9.26 -9.50 -13.83
CA ALA A 84 -8.08 -9.57 -12.98
C ALA A 84 -8.17 -8.65 -11.77
N ILE A 85 -8.63 -7.39 -11.96
CA ILE A 85 -8.83 -6.44 -10.86
C ILE A 85 -9.86 -6.98 -9.85
N ARG A 86 -10.97 -7.57 -10.33
CA ARG A 86 -11.97 -8.15 -9.43
C ARG A 86 -11.42 -9.31 -8.62
N ILE A 87 -10.60 -10.17 -9.24
CA ILE A 87 -9.94 -11.31 -8.58
C ILE A 87 -8.90 -10.80 -7.57
N ALA A 88 -8.13 -9.78 -7.93
CA ALA A 88 -7.09 -9.18 -7.11
C ALA A 88 -7.63 -8.36 -5.92
N TRP A 89 -8.89 -7.91 -5.97
CA TRP A 89 -9.47 -6.97 -5.03
C TRP A 89 -9.34 -7.36 -3.55
N PRO A 90 -9.62 -8.62 -3.14
CA PRO A 90 -9.47 -9.02 -1.74
C PRO A 90 -8.03 -8.92 -1.24
N ALA A 91 -7.06 -9.31 -2.09
CA ALA A 91 -5.63 -9.23 -1.77
C ALA A 91 -5.17 -7.78 -1.67
N TYR A 92 -5.66 -6.89 -2.57
CA TYR A 92 -5.41 -5.46 -2.51
C TYR A 92 -5.98 -4.83 -1.23
N GLY A 93 -7.17 -5.24 -0.79
CA GLY A 93 -7.74 -4.80 0.48
C GLY A 93 -6.88 -5.16 1.69
N ASN A 94 -6.31 -6.36 1.70
CA ASN A 94 -5.36 -6.76 2.74
C ASN A 94 -4.07 -5.92 2.71
N GLU A 95 -3.55 -5.61 1.52
CA GLU A 95 -2.38 -4.74 1.34
C GLU A 95 -2.63 -3.32 1.89
N LEU A 96 -3.84 -2.76 1.70
CA LEU A 96 -4.20 -1.46 2.30
C LEU A 96 -4.12 -1.47 3.83
N VAL A 97 -4.57 -2.54 4.48
CA VAL A 97 -4.47 -2.70 5.94
C VAL A 97 -3.01 -2.84 6.36
N LEU A 98 -2.20 -3.59 5.61
CA LEU A 98 -0.77 -3.75 5.86
C LEU A 98 -0.02 -2.42 5.67
N LEU A 99 -0.34 -1.65 4.64
CA LEU A 99 0.22 -0.33 4.39
C LEU A 99 -0.10 0.65 5.54
N MET A 100 -1.35 0.67 6.00
CA MET A 100 -1.77 1.49 7.13
C MET A 100 -0.98 1.15 8.41
N LYS A 101 -0.83 -0.15 8.73
CA LYS A 101 -0.02 -0.58 9.87
C LYS A 101 1.47 -0.28 9.66
N GLY A 102 1.96 -0.47 8.44
CA GLY A 102 3.34 -0.20 8.04
C GLY A 102 3.70 1.29 8.12
N SER A 103 2.73 2.20 7.92
CA SER A 103 2.98 3.63 8.04
C SER A 103 3.46 4.05 9.44
N ALA A 104 3.08 3.31 10.50
CA ALA A 104 3.59 3.56 11.84
C ALA A 104 5.13 3.48 11.97
N LEU A 105 5.78 2.76 11.03
CA LEU A 105 7.25 2.65 11.02
C LEU A 105 7.94 3.96 10.62
N ILE A 106 7.26 4.87 9.88
CA ILE A 106 7.83 6.17 9.52
C ILE A 106 8.05 7.07 10.74
N SER A 107 7.36 6.79 11.86
CA SER A 107 7.65 7.47 13.13
C SER A 107 9.07 7.26 13.64
N THR A 108 9.76 6.21 13.16
CA THR A 108 11.16 5.92 13.54
C THR A 108 12.17 6.87 12.89
N ILE A 109 11.76 7.58 11.84
CA ILE A 109 12.55 8.62 11.16
C ILE A 109 12.02 10.03 11.46
N THR A 110 11.56 10.25 12.70
CA THR A 110 11.10 11.55 13.23
C THR A 110 9.79 12.10 12.66
N VAL A 111 9.06 11.34 11.86
CA VAL A 111 7.73 11.75 11.37
C VAL A 111 6.70 11.64 12.51
N LEU A 112 5.96 12.70 12.74
CA LEU A 112 4.91 12.77 13.76
C LEU A 112 3.56 12.30 13.16
N ASP A 113 3.48 11.03 12.77
CA ASP A 113 2.24 10.33 12.49
C ASP A 113 1.51 9.94 13.80
N LEU A 114 0.44 9.15 13.72
CA LEU A 114 -0.27 8.67 14.92
C LEU A 114 0.68 7.99 15.93
N MET A 115 1.59 7.13 15.44
CA MET A 115 2.54 6.44 16.32
C MET A 115 3.63 7.39 16.84
N GLY A 116 4.09 8.34 16.02
CA GLY A 116 5.04 9.38 16.42
C GLY A 116 4.47 10.30 17.50
N GLN A 117 3.20 10.70 17.38
CA GLN A 117 2.50 11.46 18.41
C GLN A 117 2.33 10.64 19.69
N THR A 118 1.94 9.38 19.57
CA THR A 118 1.82 8.45 20.71
C THR A 118 3.12 8.36 21.50
N ARG A 119 4.25 8.19 20.81
CA ARG A 119 5.58 8.15 21.44
C ARG A 119 5.93 9.46 22.12
N THR A 120 5.58 10.59 21.51
CA THR A 120 5.84 11.93 22.07
C THR A 120 5.04 12.16 23.36
N VAL A 121 3.75 11.77 23.37
CA VAL A 121 2.90 11.89 24.57
C VAL A 121 3.38 10.94 25.65
N PHE A 122 3.71 9.70 25.30
CA PHE A 122 4.26 8.73 26.22
C PHE A 122 5.58 9.24 26.86
N ALA A 123 6.49 9.81 26.08
CA ALA A 123 7.76 10.32 26.59
C ALA A 123 7.60 11.51 27.58
N ARG A 124 6.46 12.21 27.53
CA ARG A 124 6.15 13.32 28.46
C ARG A 124 5.51 12.81 29.76
N ASN A 125 4.61 11.85 29.66
CA ASN A 125 3.73 11.45 30.76
C ASN A 125 4.08 10.08 31.36
N PHE A 126 4.87 9.26 30.66
CA PHE A 126 5.19 7.86 30.98
C PHE A 126 3.93 6.98 31.20
N ASP A 127 2.79 7.37 30.62
CA ASP A 127 1.52 6.65 30.76
C ASP A 127 1.36 5.65 29.60
N LEU A 128 1.41 4.36 29.91
CA LEU A 128 1.23 3.26 28.97
C LEU A 128 -0.16 3.23 28.31
N ASN A 129 -1.18 3.84 28.93
CA ASN A 129 -2.51 3.92 28.34
C ASN A 129 -2.49 4.66 27.00
N THR A 130 -1.50 5.54 26.77
CA THR A 130 -1.30 6.23 25.49
C THR A 130 -1.19 5.25 24.32
N TYR A 131 -0.48 4.14 24.50
CA TYR A 131 -0.38 3.09 23.47
C TYR A 131 -1.69 2.32 23.29
N LEU A 132 -2.47 2.14 24.37
CA LEU A 132 -3.78 1.53 24.27
C LEU A 132 -4.73 2.37 23.40
N TYR A 133 -4.75 3.69 23.60
CA TYR A 133 -5.54 4.59 22.77
C TYR A 133 -5.09 4.53 21.30
N ALA A 134 -3.80 4.54 21.02
CA ALA A 134 -3.28 4.38 19.67
C ALA A 134 -3.73 3.05 19.04
N ALA A 135 -3.69 1.95 19.80
CA ALA A 135 -4.15 0.64 19.33
C ALA A 135 -5.63 0.66 18.96
N VAL A 136 -6.48 1.32 19.75
CA VAL A 136 -7.91 1.49 19.45
C VAL A 136 -8.09 2.28 18.16
N PHE A 137 -7.35 3.38 17.95
CA PHE A 137 -7.42 4.15 16.69
C PHE A 137 -7.00 3.31 15.49
N TYR A 138 -5.91 2.54 15.58
CA TYR A 138 -5.49 1.63 14.52
C TYR A 138 -6.53 0.54 14.23
N LEU A 139 -7.21 0.01 15.25
CA LEU A 139 -8.29 -0.97 15.07
C LEU A 139 -9.50 -0.35 14.35
N ILE A 140 -9.89 0.86 14.73
CA ILE A 140 -10.99 1.58 14.06
C ILE A 140 -10.65 1.82 12.59
N LEU A 141 -9.45 2.33 12.29
CA LEU A 141 -9.00 2.56 10.92
C LEU A 141 -8.95 1.27 10.11
N ALA A 142 -8.41 0.18 10.68
CA ALA A 142 -8.41 -1.13 10.02
C ALA A 142 -9.82 -1.63 9.76
N GLY A 143 -10.74 -1.44 10.70
CA GLY A 143 -12.15 -1.78 10.55
C GLY A 143 -12.81 -1.02 9.41
N ILE A 144 -12.60 0.30 9.34
CA ILE A 144 -13.13 1.15 8.25
C ILE A 144 -12.63 0.67 6.89
N ILE A 145 -11.32 0.44 6.75
CA ILE A 145 -10.71 -0.06 5.49
C ILE A 145 -11.33 -1.41 5.12
N THR A 146 -11.43 -2.34 6.08
CA THR A 146 -11.95 -3.69 5.85
C THR A 146 -13.43 -3.65 5.42
N VAL A 147 -14.25 -2.84 6.07
CA VAL A 147 -15.67 -2.65 5.71
C VAL A 147 -15.79 -2.05 4.31
N PHE A 148 -15.01 -1.03 3.99
CA PHE A 148 -14.99 -0.41 2.66
C PHE A 148 -14.61 -1.41 1.57
N VAL A 149 -13.52 -2.15 1.75
CA VAL A 149 -13.06 -3.17 0.80
C VAL A 149 -14.12 -4.26 0.60
N SER A 150 -14.73 -4.73 1.69
CA SER A 150 -15.79 -5.74 1.66
C SER A 150 -17.06 -5.23 0.95
N ALA A 151 -17.42 -3.96 1.12
CA ALA A 151 -18.55 -3.35 0.45
C ALA A 151 -18.35 -3.31 -1.08
N VAL A 152 -17.16 -2.90 -1.52
CA VAL A 152 -16.81 -2.90 -2.96
C VAL A 152 -16.80 -4.32 -3.51
N GLN A 153 -16.24 -5.29 -2.78
CA GLN A 153 -16.21 -6.70 -3.19
C GLN A 153 -17.62 -7.28 -3.39
N ARG A 154 -18.56 -6.96 -2.51
CA ARG A 154 -19.98 -7.38 -2.64
C ARG A 154 -20.61 -6.84 -3.91
N ASN A 155 -20.31 -5.61 -4.30
CA ASN A 155 -20.79 -5.02 -5.56
C ASN A 155 -20.24 -5.75 -6.80
N PHE A 156 -18.96 -6.17 -6.76
CA PHE A 156 -18.37 -6.98 -7.84
C PHE A 156 -19.00 -8.37 -7.94
N SER A 157 -19.41 -8.96 -6.81
CA SER A 157 -20.06 -10.29 -6.80
C SER A 157 -21.48 -10.23 -7.37
N LYS A 158 -22.26 -9.19 -7.07
CA LYS A 158 -23.63 -9.04 -7.59
C LYS A 158 -23.67 -8.91 -9.13
N SER A 159 -22.69 -8.28 -9.74
CA SER A 159 -22.63 -8.10 -11.20
C SER A 159 -22.30 -9.39 -11.99
N ARG A 160 -22.11 -10.54 -11.33
CA ARG A 160 -21.98 -11.87 -11.98
C ARG A 160 -23.32 -12.59 -12.12
N LEU A 161 -24.34 -12.18 -11.40
CA LEU A 161 -25.66 -12.86 -11.32
C LEU A 161 -26.73 -12.16 -12.15
N SER A 162 -26.43 -11.04 -12.76
CA SER A 162 -27.25 -10.32 -13.75
C SER A 162 -26.66 -10.45 -15.16
#